data_03d86654a19239f3f6a56f26e48aac48
#
_entry.id   03d86654a19239f3f6a56f26e48aac48
#
_cell.length_a   1.000
_cell.length_b   1.000
_cell.length_c   1.000
_cell.angle_alpha   90.00
_cell.angle_beta   90.00
_cell.angle_gamma   90.00
#
_symmetry.space_group_name_H-M   'P 1'
#
loop_
_entity.id
_entity.type
_entity.pdbx_description
1 polymer ?
#
loop_
_entity_poly.entity_id
_entity_poly.type
_entity_poly.pdbx_seq_one_letter_code
_entity_poly.pdbx_strand_id
1 'polypeptide(L)'
;KYTCNAHVSWFGNQLDLPEQLPFPEKGIKNTINGKYRVYMNYCTGSYTASWWDWERWQKELDYMAMNSINMPLSVVGLEAVWYNTLLKYNFTDEEARAFLAGPGHFAWQWMQNLQSYGGPLPKSWIDSHVELGKKVINRQLELGMQPIQQGFSGYVPRELKNKYPDAKIQLQPSWCGFTGAAQLDPTDSLFSAFGRD
;
A
#
# COMPACT_ATOMS: atom_id res chain seq x y z
N LYS A 1 15.94 5.04 -22.46
CA LYS A 1 16.00 3.58 -22.62
C LYS A 1 16.19 3.21 -24.09
N TYR A 2 15.20 3.34 -24.93
CA TYR A 2 15.26 2.89 -26.33
C TYR A 2 16.20 3.74 -27.20
N THR A 3 16.13 5.07 -27.09
CA THR A 3 16.95 5.99 -27.87
C THR A 3 18.44 5.92 -27.53
N CYS A 4 18.73 5.73 -26.24
CA CYS A 4 20.13 5.65 -25.77
C CYS A 4 20.67 4.23 -25.75
N ASN A 5 19.87 3.24 -26.15
CA ASN A 5 20.18 1.81 -25.99
C ASN A 5 20.65 1.45 -24.59
N ALA A 6 20.13 2.19 -23.60
CA ALA A 6 20.48 2.02 -22.21
C ALA A 6 19.54 1.03 -21.53
N HIS A 7 20.11 0.09 -20.79
CA HIS A 7 19.33 -0.87 -20.02
C HIS A 7 19.13 -0.34 -18.60
N VAL A 8 17.87 -0.16 -18.20
CA VAL A 8 17.51 0.22 -16.83
C VAL A 8 16.85 -0.99 -16.19
N SER A 9 17.54 -1.59 -15.24
CA SER A 9 17.05 -2.71 -14.45
C SER A 9 17.41 -2.52 -13.00
N TRP A 10 16.53 -2.95 -12.09
CA TRP A 10 16.84 -2.99 -10.67
C TRP A 10 17.47 -4.33 -10.21
N PHE A 11 17.70 -5.25 -11.15
CA PHE A 11 18.55 -6.41 -10.95
C PHE A 11 20.02 -6.01 -10.99
N GLY A 12 20.64 -5.85 -9.83
CA GLY A 12 22.01 -5.36 -9.72
C GLY A 12 22.13 -3.83 -9.93
N ASN A 13 23.34 -3.33 -9.87
CA ASN A 13 23.64 -1.89 -10.09
C ASN A 13 23.72 -1.52 -11.57
N GLN A 14 22.95 -2.18 -12.42
CA GLN A 14 23.05 -1.98 -13.86
C GLN A 14 22.22 -0.79 -14.31
N LEU A 15 22.75 0.40 -14.10
CA LEU A 15 22.43 1.57 -14.89
C LEU A 15 23.56 1.73 -15.91
N ASP A 16 23.47 1.02 -17.01
CA ASP A 16 24.44 1.13 -18.08
C ASP A 16 24.07 2.34 -18.95
N LEU A 17 24.51 3.50 -18.50
CA LEU A 17 24.30 4.76 -19.21
C LEU A 17 25.57 5.10 -19.99
N PRO A 18 25.47 5.51 -21.26
CA PRO A 18 26.61 6.05 -21.98
C PRO A 18 27.10 7.35 -21.29
N GLU A 19 28.39 7.62 -21.34
CA GLU A 19 28.98 8.85 -20.78
C GLU A 19 28.30 10.11 -21.33
N GLN A 20 27.88 10.08 -22.57
CA GLN A 20 27.13 11.14 -23.22
C GLN A 20 25.82 10.59 -23.77
N LEU A 21 24.69 11.11 -23.25
CA LEU A 21 23.39 10.75 -23.80
C LEU A 21 23.24 11.25 -25.24
N PRO A 22 22.84 10.38 -26.19
CA PRO A 22 22.59 10.81 -27.55
C PRO A 22 21.42 11.79 -27.59
N PHE A 23 21.62 12.89 -28.32
CA PHE A 23 20.57 13.87 -28.56
C PHE A 23 19.84 13.51 -29.85
N PRO A 24 18.54 13.22 -29.85
CA PRO A 24 17.80 12.92 -31.06
C PRO A 24 17.65 14.21 -31.91
N GLU A 25 18.03 14.15 -33.19
CA GLU A 25 17.89 15.29 -34.12
C GLU A 25 16.44 15.75 -34.27
N LYS A 26 15.50 14.83 -34.11
CA LYS A 26 14.06 15.11 -34.11
C LYS A 26 13.42 14.59 -32.81
N GLY A 27 12.53 15.37 -32.24
CA GLY A 27 11.76 14.94 -31.07
C GLY A 27 11.04 13.62 -31.35
N ILE A 28 11.16 12.66 -30.42
CA ILE A 28 10.49 11.36 -30.50
C ILE A 28 9.23 11.43 -29.66
N LYS A 29 8.08 11.17 -30.29
CA LYS A 29 6.78 11.08 -29.59
C LYS A 29 6.15 9.73 -29.88
N ASN A 30 5.94 8.95 -28.83
CA ASN A 30 5.21 7.68 -28.91
C ASN A 30 3.95 7.78 -28.06
N THR A 31 2.87 7.19 -28.55
CA THR A 31 1.60 7.09 -27.82
C THR A 31 1.41 5.65 -27.37
N ILE A 32 1.16 5.47 -26.06
CA ILE A 32 0.85 4.17 -25.49
C ILE A 32 -0.66 3.98 -25.53
N ASN A 33 -1.14 2.87 -26.08
CA ASN A 33 -2.58 2.59 -26.22
C ASN A 33 -3.29 2.37 -24.88
N GLY A 34 -2.59 1.87 -23.84
CA GLY A 34 -3.15 1.68 -22.51
C GLY A 34 -3.17 2.98 -21.71
N LYS A 35 -4.36 3.49 -21.38
CA LYS A 35 -4.52 4.69 -20.53
C LYS A 35 -3.95 4.49 -19.13
N TYR A 36 -4.18 3.32 -18.52
CA TYR A 36 -3.77 2.98 -17.17
C TYR A 36 -2.72 1.87 -17.20
N ARG A 37 -1.62 2.10 -16.53
CA ARG A 37 -0.50 1.15 -16.41
C ARG A 37 -0.21 0.99 -14.93
N VAL A 38 -0.86 -0.02 -14.36
CA VAL A 38 -0.81 -0.35 -12.94
C VAL A 38 0.46 -1.14 -12.64
N TYR A 39 1.08 -0.85 -11.52
CA TYR A 39 2.25 -1.58 -11.04
C TYR A 39 2.22 -1.80 -9.54
N MET A 40 2.87 -2.89 -9.12
CA MET A 40 2.84 -3.50 -7.81
C MET A 40 1.48 -4.14 -7.47
N ASN A 41 1.54 -5.17 -6.67
CA ASN A 41 0.40 -5.80 -6.02
C ASN A 41 0.66 -5.86 -4.51
N TYR A 42 -0.33 -6.25 -3.74
CA TYR A 42 -0.21 -6.34 -2.28
C TYR A 42 0.91 -7.28 -1.83
N CYS A 43 1.08 -8.41 -2.52
CA CYS A 43 2.12 -9.40 -2.17
C CYS A 43 3.52 -8.79 -2.17
N THR A 44 3.82 -7.89 -3.11
CA THR A 44 5.10 -7.19 -3.18
C THR A 44 5.42 -6.46 -1.88
N GLY A 45 4.42 -5.87 -1.22
CA GLY A 45 4.56 -5.18 0.05
C GLY A 45 5.19 -6.05 1.14
N SER A 46 4.83 -7.35 1.21
CA SER A 46 5.36 -8.27 2.23
C SER A 46 6.53 -9.12 1.76
N TYR A 47 6.55 -9.54 0.49
CA TYR A 47 7.64 -10.39 -0.02
C TYR A 47 8.94 -9.63 -0.33
N THR A 48 8.84 -8.35 -0.68
CA THR A 48 9.99 -7.59 -1.18
C THR A 48 10.17 -6.26 -0.45
N ALA A 49 9.08 -5.50 -0.24
CA ALA A 49 9.14 -4.10 0.14
C ALA A 49 8.92 -3.83 1.63
N SER A 50 8.78 -4.86 2.48
CA SER A 50 8.42 -4.72 3.91
C SER A 50 9.30 -3.73 4.66
N TRP A 51 10.59 -3.67 4.34
CA TRP A 51 11.58 -2.83 5.03
C TRP A 51 12.29 -1.85 4.11
N TRP A 52 11.68 -1.49 2.99
CA TRP A 52 12.26 -0.48 2.12
C TRP A 52 12.21 0.89 2.80
N ASP A 53 13.35 1.52 2.87
CA ASP A 53 13.50 2.91 3.25
C ASP A 53 13.20 3.86 2.08
N TRP A 54 13.33 5.16 2.34
CA TRP A 54 13.11 6.16 1.31
C TRP A 54 14.06 6.03 0.11
N GLU A 55 15.33 5.72 0.35
CA GLU A 55 16.31 5.60 -0.71
C GLU A 55 15.97 4.47 -1.68
N ARG A 56 15.53 3.32 -1.14
CA ARG A 56 15.09 2.19 -1.96
C ARG A 56 13.77 2.47 -2.66
N TRP A 57 12.80 3.11 -2.00
CA TRP A 57 11.55 3.53 -2.63
C TRP A 57 11.78 4.51 -3.77
N GLN A 58 12.68 5.48 -3.61
CA GLN A 58 13.00 6.45 -4.66
C GLN A 58 13.50 5.76 -5.93
N LYS A 59 14.40 4.79 -5.80
CA LYS A 59 14.88 3.99 -6.95
C LYS A 59 13.75 3.24 -7.64
N GLU A 60 12.81 2.69 -6.90
CA GLU A 60 11.64 2.00 -7.46
C GLU A 60 10.70 2.95 -8.20
N LEU A 61 10.45 4.13 -7.63
CA LEU A 61 9.61 5.14 -8.26
C LEU A 61 10.22 5.67 -9.56
N ASP A 62 11.52 5.90 -9.57
CA ASP A 62 12.24 6.30 -10.78
C ASP A 62 12.20 5.19 -11.85
N TYR A 63 12.33 3.91 -11.43
CA TYR A 63 12.15 2.77 -12.32
C TYR A 63 10.73 2.72 -12.91
N MET A 64 9.69 2.95 -12.08
CA MET A 64 8.30 3.01 -12.55
C MET A 64 8.14 4.11 -13.63
N ALA A 65 8.66 5.32 -13.38
CA ALA A 65 8.59 6.43 -14.30
C ALA A 65 9.28 6.09 -15.64
N MET A 66 10.49 5.53 -15.59
CA MET A 66 11.24 5.11 -16.77
C MET A 66 10.57 4.00 -17.58
N ASN A 67 9.68 3.22 -16.96
CA ASN A 67 8.88 2.19 -17.62
C ASN A 67 7.44 2.63 -17.90
N SER A 68 7.17 3.94 -17.82
CA SER A 68 5.88 4.54 -18.15
C SER A 68 4.72 4.05 -17.27
N ILE A 69 4.98 3.57 -16.07
CA ILE A 69 3.95 3.27 -15.08
C ILE A 69 3.32 4.60 -14.64
N ASN A 70 2.00 4.65 -14.60
CA ASN A 70 1.29 5.86 -14.21
C ASN A 70 0.24 5.64 -13.10
N MET A 71 0.06 4.40 -12.64
CA MET A 71 -0.86 4.06 -11.55
C MET A 71 -0.24 3.03 -10.60
N PRO A 72 0.71 3.43 -9.76
CA PRO A 72 1.28 2.54 -8.76
C PRO A 72 0.35 2.29 -7.59
N LEU A 73 0.32 1.07 -7.06
CA LEU A 73 -0.30 0.75 -5.78
C LEU A 73 0.51 1.39 -4.64
N SER A 74 -0.13 2.21 -3.82
CA SER A 74 0.51 3.06 -2.81
C SER A 74 -0.10 2.79 -1.44
N VAL A 75 0.38 1.75 -0.77
CA VAL A 75 -0.15 1.27 0.52
C VAL A 75 0.75 1.57 1.72
N VAL A 76 1.91 2.21 1.50
CA VAL A 76 2.80 2.61 2.59
C VAL A 76 2.12 3.65 3.46
N GLY A 77 2.03 3.39 4.76
CA GLY A 77 1.34 4.26 5.71
C GLY A 77 -0.15 3.96 5.89
N LEU A 78 -0.70 2.96 5.17
CA LEU A 78 -2.11 2.55 5.33
C LEU A 78 -2.41 2.07 6.75
N GLU A 79 -1.44 1.50 7.45
CA GLU A 79 -1.53 1.12 8.85
C GLU A 79 -1.87 2.29 9.78
N ALA A 80 -1.42 3.50 9.45
CA ALA A 80 -1.76 4.71 10.21
C ALA A 80 -3.22 5.14 10.00
N VAL A 81 -3.76 4.95 8.81
CA VAL A 81 -5.18 5.19 8.53
C VAL A 81 -6.03 4.25 9.39
N TRP A 82 -5.72 2.96 9.38
CA TRP A 82 -6.40 1.98 10.20
C TRP A 82 -6.29 2.28 11.69
N TYR A 83 -5.08 2.56 12.17
CA TYR A 83 -4.85 2.90 13.57
C TYR A 83 -5.69 4.10 14.01
N ASN A 84 -5.64 5.20 13.26
CA ASN A 84 -6.38 6.42 13.59
C ASN A 84 -7.90 6.22 13.52
N THR A 85 -8.38 5.47 12.53
CA THR A 85 -9.80 5.14 12.42
C THR A 85 -10.26 4.30 13.60
N LEU A 86 -9.54 3.25 13.97
CA LEU A 86 -9.92 2.39 15.08
C LEU A 86 -10.03 3.15 16.42
N LEU A 87 -9.15 4.12 16.67
CA LEU A 87 -9.25 4.96 17.87
C LEU A 87 -10.57 5.74 17.92
N LYS A 88 -11.13 6.15 16.77
CA LYS A 88 -12.45 6.81 16.73
C LYS A 88 -13.60 5.85 17.05
N TYR A 89 -13.39 4.54 16.87
CA TYR A 89 -14.39 3.49 17.10
C TYR A 89 -14.15 2.72 18.39
N ASN A 90 -13.74 3.42 19.44
CA ASN A 90 -13.58 2.93 20.81
C ASN A 90 -12.53 1.82 20.99
N PHE A 91 -11.57 1.70 20.09
CA PHE A 91 -10.39 0.87 20.32
C PHE A 91 -9.35 1.65 21.12
N THR A 92 -8.70 0.97 22.06
CA THR A 92 -7.52 1.52 22.75
C THR A 92 -6.31 1.52 21.81
N ASP A 93 -5.24 2.24 22.18
CA ASP A 93 -3.96 2.21 21.46
C ASP A 93 -3.45 0.77 21.29
N GLU A 94 -3.50 -0.01 22.35
CA GLU A 94 -3.03 -1.39 22.34
C GLU A 94 -3.88 -2.28 21.40
N GLU A 95 -5.20 -2.18 21.48
CA GLU A 95 -6.14 -2.94 20.64
C GLU A 95 -5.94 -2.57 19.15
N ALA A 96 -5.81 -1.29 18.84
CA ALA A 96 -5.62 -0.83 17.46
C ALA A 96 -4.29 -1.35 16.88
N ARG A 97 -3.21 -1.30 17.67
CA ARG A 97 -1.90 -1.84 17.23
C ARG A 97 -1.90 -3.38 17.17
N ALA A 98 -2.65 -4.04 18.05
CA ALA A 98 -2.76 -5.51 18.04
C ALA A 98 -3.57 -6.03 16.84
N PHE A 99 -4.52 -5.25 16.32
CA PHE A 99 -5.23 -5.59 15.08
C PHE A 99 -4.31 -5.58 13.86
N LEU A 100 -3.35 -4.66 13.82
CA LEU A 100 -2.43 -4.54 12.69
C LEU A 100 -1.45 -5.72 12.65
N ALA A 101 -1.30 -6.31 11.49
CA ALA A 101 -0.29 -7.33 11.28
C ALA A 101 1.13 -6.73 11.33
N GLY A 102 2.13 -7.58 11.58
CA GLY A 102 3.52 -7.19 11.40
C GLY A 102 3.87 -6.95 9.91
N PRO A 103 4.95 -6.21 9.61
CA PRO A 103 5.27 -5.76 8.25
C PRO A 103 5.38 -6.88 7.22
N GLY A 104 5.90 -8.03 7.61
CA GLY A 104 5.98 -9.21 6.74
C GLY A 104 4.62 -9.83 6.38
N HIS A 105 3.51 -9.35 6.95
CA HIS A 105 2.17 -9.91 6.79
C HIS A 105 1.12 -8.88 6.34
N PHE A 106 1.50 -7.63 6.13
CA PHE A 106 0.58 -6.58 5.66
C PHE A 106 -0.13 -6.94 4.36
N ALA A 107 0.52 -7.59 3.42
CA ALA A 107 -0.08 -7.99 2.16
C ALA A 107 -1.37 -8.79 2.37
N TRP A 108 -1.31 -9.78 3.25
CA TRP A 108 -2.47 -10.63 3.54
C TRP A 108 -3.54 -9.91 4.36
N GLN A 109 -3.15 -8.98 5.22
CA GLN A 109 -4.10 -8.12 5.92
C GLN A 109 -4.81 -7.19 4.95
N TRP A 110 -4.09 -6.53 4.05
CA TRP A 110 -4.70 -5.64 3.05
C TRP A 110 -5.52 -6.39 2.01
N MET A 111 -5.21 -7.66 1.75
CA MET A 111 -6.08 -8.56 0.97
C MET A 111 -7.23 -9.17 1.80
N GLN A 112 -7.36 -8.79 3.09
CA GLN A 112 -8.45 -9.15 3.99
C GLN A 112 -8.48 -10.63 4.40
N ASN A 113 -7.37 -11.33 4.32
CA ASN A 113 -7.27 -12.75 4.64
C ASN A 113 -7.11 -13.01 6.15
N LEU A 114 -6.47 -12.11 6.87
CA LEU A 114 -6.10 -12.27 8.28
C LEU A 114 -6.13 -10.94 9.04
N GLN A 115 -6.07 -11.01 10.36
CA GLN A 115 -5.75 -9.90 11.25
C GLN A 115 -4.70 -10.30 12.30
N SER A 116 -4.04 -9.34 12.91
CA SER A 116 -3.30 -9.49 14.18
C SER A 116 -2.07 -10.40 14.16
N TYR A 117 -1.55 -10.84 13.02
CA TYR A 117 -0.42 -11.75 12.98
C TYR A 117 0.92 -11.00 12.92
N GLY A 118 1.86 -11.37 13.82
CA GLY A 118 3.18 -10.75 13.89
C GLY A 118 3.20 -9.34 14.53
N GLY A 119 2.11 -8.98 15.20
CA GLY A 119 1.99 -7.74 15.98
C GLY A 119 2.19 -7.97 17.49
N PRO A 120 1.86 -6.97 18.35
CA PRO A 120 1.31 -5.65 18.02
C PRO A 120 2.34 -4.74 17.31
N LEU A 121 1.86 -3.98 16.33
CA LEU A 121 2.72 -3.08 15.56
C LEU A 121 3.23 -1.93 16.46
N PRO A 122 4.55 -1.66 16.51
CA PRO A 122 5.07 -0.55 17.29
C PRO A 122 4.55 0.81 16.80
N LYS A 123 4.20 1.71 17.73
CA LYS A 123 3.76 3.06 17.36
C LYS A 123 4.80 3.82 16.55
N SER A 124 6.09 3.63 16.87
CA SER A 124 7.20 4.21 16.12
C SER A 124 7.24 3.77 14.65
N TRP A 125 6.84 2.53 14.36
CA TRP A 125 6.69 2.05 12.99
C TRP A 125 5.59 2.86 12.27
N ILE A 126 4.40 2.94 12.87
CA ILE A 126 3.27 3.67 12.30
C ILE A 126 3.68 5.11 11.98
N ASP A 127 4.31 5.81 12.93
CA ASP A 127 4.72 7.21 12.76
C ASP A 127 5.77 7.38 11.65
N SER A 128 6.77 6.52 11.59
CA SER A 128 7.80 6.57 10.55
C SER A 128 7.24 6.29 9.16
N HIS A 129 6.24 5.42 9.06
CA HIS A 129 5.61 5.06 7.79
C HIS A 129 4.60 6.08 7.30
N VAL A 130 4.04 6.92 8.17
CA VAL A 130 3.31 8.13 7.75
C VAL A 130 4.24 9.05 6.95
N GLU A 131 5.44 9.30 7.46
CA GLU A 131 6.40 10.18 6.78
C GLU A 131 6.95 9.54 5.49
N LEU A 132 7.22 8.23 5.52
CA LEU A 132 7.64 7.50 4.33
C LEU A 132 6.53 7.50 3.25
N GLY A 133 5.29 7.22 3.64
CA GLY A 133 4.14 7.21 2.72
C GLY A 133 3.91 8.57 2.06
N LYS A 134 4.03 9.66 2.83
CA LYS A 134 3.97 11.03 2.28
C LYS A 134 5.05 11.27 1.22
N LYS A 135 6.31 10.86 1.48
CA LYS A 135 7.40 10.99 0.51
C LYS A 135 7.13 10.19 -0.75
N VAL A 136 6.65 8.96 -0.62
CA VAL A 136 6.31 8.08 -1.74
C VAL A 136 5.22 8.70 -2.60
N ILE A 137 4.10 9.14 -2.01
CA ILE A 137 2.98 9.75 -2.73
C ILE A 137 3.39 11.05 -3.40
N ASN A 138 4.09 11.93 -2.69
CA ASN A 138 4.56 13.20 -3.27
C ASN A 138 5.45 12.95 -4.49
N ARG A 139 6.40 12.00 -4.40
CA ARG A 139 7.26 11.67 -5.54
C ARG A 139 6.48 11.08 -6.72
N GLN A 140 5.47 10.26 -6.47
CA GLN A 140 4.58 9.76 -7.51
C GLN A 140 3.85 10.90 -8.24
N LEU A 141 3.31 11.87 -7.49
CA LEU A 141 2.63 13.04 -8.04
C LEU A 141 3.59 13.92 -8.86
N GLU A 142 4.81 14.17 -8.35
CA GLU A 142 5.86 14.90 -9.08
C GLU A 142 6.22 14.24 -10.41
N LEU A 143 6.21 12.90 -10.46
CA LEU A 143 6.45 12.12 -11.67
C LEU A 143 5.21 11.99 -12.58
N GLY A 144 4.10 12.67 -12.25
CA GLY A 144 2.86 12.64 -13.02
C GLY A 144 2.08 11.33 -12.91
N MET A 145 2.32 10.54 -11.87
CA MET A 145 1.57 9.31 -11.60
C MET A 145 0.29 9.60 -10.82
N GLN A 146 -0.68 8.70 -10.91
CA GLN A 146 -1.89 8.69 -10.11
C GLN A 146 -1.80 7.55 -9.08
N PRO A 147 -1.47 7.82 -7.81
CA PRO A 147 -1.41 6.79 -6.77
C PRO A 147 -2.74 6.07 -6.60
N ILE A 148 -2.70 4.74 -6.51
CA ILE A 148 -3.87 3.93 -6.17
C ILE A 148 -3.79 3.58 -4.69
N GLN A 149 -4.84 3.87 -3.95
CA GLN A 149 -4.99 3.48 -2.55
C GLN A 149 -6.18 2.56 -2.36
N GLN A 150 -6.14 1.78 -1.29
CA GLN A 150 -7.24 0.90 -0.93
C GLN A 150 -8.37 1.71 -0.32
N GLY A 151 -9.59 1.51 -0.85
CA GLY A 151 -10.80 1.99 -0.21
C GLY A 151 -11.34 1.01 0.82
N PHE A 152 -12.27 1.48 1.66
CA PHE A 152 -12.97 0.64 2.61
C PHE A 152 -13.95 -0.31 1.89
N SER A 153 -13.92 -1.59 2.28
CA SER A 153 -14.72 -2.65 1.66
C SER A 153 -15.58 -3.44 2.65
N GLY A 154 -15.60 -3.01 3.92
CA GLY A 154 -16.29 -3.71 5.00
C GLY A 154 -15.39 -4.56 5.89
N TYR A 155 -14.12 -4.76 5.51
CA TYR A 155 -13.15 -5.43 6.36
C TYR A 155 -12.94 -4.67 7.66
N VAL A 156 -13.12 -5.34 8.80
CA VAL A 156 -13.00 -4.73 10.14
C VAL A 156 -12.43 -5.74 11.15
N PRO A 157 -11.88 -5.27 12.29
CA PRO A 157 -11.50 -6.17 13.38
C PRO A 157 -12.69 -7.00 13.88
N ARG A 158 -12.45 -8.26 14.23
CA ARG A 158 -13.46 -9.14 14.86
C ARG A 158 -14.02 -8.52 16.14
N GLU A 159 -13.17 -7.82 16.87
CA GLU A 159 -13.45 -7.17 18.15
C GLU A 159 -14.45 -6.01 18.01
N LEU A 160 -14.63 -5.47 16.80
CA LEU A 160 -15.63 -4.45 16.52
C LEU A 160 -17.04 -4.94 16.84
N LYS A 161 -17.32 -6.24 16.66
CA LYS A 161 -18.61 -6.84 17.00
C LYS A 161 -18.95 -6.72 18.48
N ASN A 162 -17.94 -6.78 19.36
CA ASN A 162 -18.14 -6.63 20.79
C ASN A 162 -18.42 -5.18 21.19
N LYS A 163 -17.84 -4.22 20.44
CA LYS A 163 -18.01 -2.79 20.67
C LYS A 163 -19.33 -2.26 20.08
N TYR A 164 -19.80 -2.90 19.01
CA TYR A 164 -21.03 -2.55 18.29
C TYR A 164 -21.89 -3.82 18.08
N PRO A 165 -22.52 -4.35 19.15
CA PRO A 165 -23.20 -5.65 19.08
C PRO A 165 -24.42 -5.66 18.14
N ASP A 166 -25.06 -4.51 17.92
CA ASP A 166 -26.22 -4.36 17.05
C ASP A 166 -25.83 -4.23 15.55
N ALA A 167 -24.55 -3.97 15.26
CA ALA A 167 -24.09 -3.86 13.88
C ALA A 167 -24.06 -5.23 13.18
N LYS A 168 -24.39 -5.20 11.90
CA LYS A 168 -24.39 -6.40 11.04
C LYS A 168 -22.95 -6.80 10.67
N ILE A 169 -22.27 -7.45 11.61
CA ILE A 169 -20.89 -7.90 11.47
C ILE A 169 -20.84 -9.42 11.40
N GLN A 170 -20.27 -9.95 10.31
CA GLN A 170 -20.04 -11.36 10.10
C GLN A 170 -18.55 -11.69 10.34
N LEU A 171 -18.29 -12.67 11.20
CA LEU A 171 -16.93 -13.15 11.43
C LEU A 171 -16.47 -14.04 10.27
N GLN A 172 -15.27 -13.79 9.78
CA GLN A 172 -14.65 -14.64 8.77
C GLN A 172 -14.04 -15.90 9.40
N PRO A 173 -14.01 -17.03 8.67
CA PRO A 173 -13.28 -18.20 9.11
C PRO A 173 -11.76 -17.93 9.11
N SER A 174 -11.02 -18.84 9.74
CA SER A 174 -9.56 -18.83 9.63
C SER A 174 -9.10 -19.12 8.20
N TRP A 175 -8.02 -18.47 7.81
CA TRP A 175 -7.36 -18.66 6.51
C TRP A 175 -5.96 -19.21 6.73
N CYS A 176 -5.65 -20.39 6.19
CA CYS A 176 -4.33 -21.03 6.34
C CYS A 176 -3.81 -21.10 7.80
N GLY A 177 -4.69 -21.29 8.77
CA GLY A 177 -4.35 -21.30 10.19
C GLY A 177 -4.27 -19.92 10.87
N PHE A 178 -4.40 -18.82 10.11
CA PHE A 178 -4.44 -17.48 10.65
C PHE A 178 -5.87 -17.06 11.03
N THR A 179 -5.99 -16.20 12.03
CA THR A 179 -7.28 -15.64 12.45
C THR A 179 -7.84 -14.76 11.34
N GLY A 180 -9.01 -15.10 10.84
CA GLY A 180 -9.76 -14.25 9.91
C GLY A 180 -10.32 -13.02 10.63
N ALA A 181 -10.49 -11.92 9.92
CA ALA A 181 -11.11 -10.69 10.43
C ALA A 181 -12.65 -10.80 10.46
N ALA A 182 -13.33 -9.70 10.29
CA ALA A 182 -14.78 -9.67 10.13
C ALA A 182 -15.17 -8.80 8.94
N GLN A 183 -16.39 -8.95 8.48
CA GLN A 183 -17.00 -8.12 7.46
C GLN A 183 -18.20 -7.37 8.02
N LEU A 184 -18.20 -6.08 7.87
CA LEU A 184 -19.31 -5.20 8.15
C LEU A 184 -20.19 -5.13 6.91
N ASP A 185 -21.49 -5.39 7.09
CA ASP A 185 -22.48 -5.40 6.02
C ASP A 185 -22.61 -4.00 5.39
N PRO A 186 -22.55 -3.86 4.05
CA PRO A 186 -22.65 -2.57 3.38
C PRO A 186 -24.02 -1.89 3.56
N THR A 187 -25.05 -2.61 4.01
CA THR A 187 -26.36 -2.05 4.33
C THR A 187 -26.46 -1.51 5.76
N ASP A 188 -25.43 -1.71 6.58
CA ASP A 188 -25.36 -1.15 7.92
C ASP A 188 -24.93 0.33 7.89
N SER A 189 -25.54 1.16 8.72
CA SER A 189 -25.18 2.58 8.81
C SER A 189 -23.73 2.79 9.26
N LEU A 190 -23.21 1.88 10.08
CA LEU A 190 -21.83 1.89 10.53
C LEU A 190 -20.83 1.74 9.37
N PHE A 191 -21.21 1.01 8.30
CA PHE A 191 -20.35 0.85 7.12
C PHE A 191 -20.00 2.20 6.48
N SER A 192 -21.02 3.04 6.26
CA SER A 192 -20.82 4.35 5.65
C SER A 192 -20.08 5.31 6.58
N ALA A 193 -20.29 5.20 7.88
CA ALA A 193 -19.58 6.01 8.88
C ALA A 193 -18.10 5.61 8.93
N PHE A 194 -17.82 4.32 9.11
CA PHE A 194 -16.45 3.80 9.19
C PHE A 194 -15.65 4.04 7.89
N GLY A 195 -16.30 3.87 6.75
CA GLY A 195 -15.65 4.08 5.45
C GLY A 195 -15.38 5.55 5.08
N ARG A 196 -16.02 6.49 5.76
CA ARG A 196 -15.79 7.93 5.60
C ARG A 196 -14.59 8.42 6.40
N ASP A 197 -14.36 7.84 7.56
CA ASP A 197 -13.30 8.17 8.51
C ASP A 197 -11.94 7.60 8.10
#